data_afa5cf0db2da814cf3dc42867dd1f9fe
#
_entry.id   afa5cf0db2da814cf3dc42867dd1f9fe
#
_cell.length_a   1.000
_cell.length_b   1.000
_cell.length_c   1.000
_cell.angle_alpha   90.00
_cell.angle_beta   90.00
_cell.angle_gamma   90.00
#
_symmetry.space_group_name_H-M   'P 1'
#
loop_
_entity.id
_entity.type
_entity.pdbx_description
1 polymer ?
#
loop_
_entity_poly.entity_id
_entity_poly.type
_entity_poly.pdbx_seq_one_letter_code
_entity_poly.pdbx_strand_id
1 'polypeptide(L)'
;MSLDKLEPRLDKRDPRVDARRRYDYVIVGGGSAGCAIANRLSADPASSVLVLEAGRSDYIIDPFIHMPAALPIPIGNRLYDWKYETDPEPYMNGRKVFHARGKILGGSSSINGMIFQRGNPMDFERWAAEPGMKEWDYLH
;
A
#
# COMPACT_ATOMS: atom_id res chain seq x y z
N MET A 1 9.97 9.98 -24.08
CA MET A 1 8.85 9.06 -23.75
C MET A 1 7.62 9.93 -23.70
N SER A 2 6.73 9.83 -24.71
CA SER A 2 5.57 10.72 -24.85
C SER A 2 4.55 10.42 -23.76
N LEU A 3 4.06 11.47 -23.10
CA LEU A 3 3.01 11.42 -22.08
C LEU A 3 1.64 10.98 -22.62
N ASP A 4 1.49 10.90 -23.93
CA ASP A 4 0.23 10.54 -24.63
C ASP A 4 -0.16 9.06 -24.47
N LYS A 5 0.66 8.23 -23.79
CA LYS A 5 0.38 6.81 -23.56
C LYS A 5 -0.13 6.48 -22.16
N LEU A 6 -0.31 7.50 -21.31
CA LEU A 6 -0.92 7.38 -20.00
C LEU A 6 -2.40 7.73 -20.06
N GLU A 7 -3.15 7.14 -20.98
CA GLU A 7 -4.59 7.08 -20.82
C GLU A 7 -4.89 6.22 -19.58
N PRO A 8 -5.48 6.78 -18.51
CA PRO A 8 -5.91 5.98 -17.39
C PRO A 8 -6.93 4.98 -17.92
N ARG A 9 -6.62 3.69 -17.81
CA ARG A 9 -7.63 2.64 -18.00
C ARG A 9 -8.61 2.74 -16.83
N LEU A 10 -9.52 3.72 -16.91
CA LEU A 10 -10.73 3.72 -16.11
C LEU A 10 -11.39 2.37 -16.36
N ASP A 11 -11.60 1.59 -15.32
CA ASP A 11 -12.41 0.39 -15.48
C ASP A 11 -13.84 0.85 -15.81
N LYS A 12 -14.11 0.91 -17.12
CA LYS A 12 -15.42 1.29 -17.67
C LYS A 12 -16.55 0.37 -17.19
N ARG A 13 -16.21 -0.65 -16.39
CA ARG A 13 -17.14 -1.64 -15.85
C ARG A 13 -17.68 -1.28 -14.48
N ASP A 14 -17.07 -0.34 -13.75
CA ASP A 14 -17.66 0.13 -12.49
C ASP A 14 -18.61 1.30 -12.77
N PRO A 15 -19.93 1.08 -12.69
CA PRO A 15 -20.93 2.11 -12.96
C PRO A 15 -20.88 3.28 -11.95
N ARG A 16 -20.11 3.13 -10.87
CA ARG A 16 -19.90 4.17 -9.86
C ARG A 16 -18.84 5.19 -10.29
N VAL A 17 -17.99 4.85 -11.26
CA VAL A 17 -16.94 5.76 -11.78
C VAL A 17 -17.43 6.44 -13.04
N ASP A 18 -17.96 7.64 -12.91
CA ASP A 18 -18.25 8.52 -14.02
C ASP A 18 -17.07 9.48 -14.22
N ALA A 19 -16.35 9.34 -15.35
CA ALA A 19 -15.22 10.19 -15.71
C ALA A 19 -15.60 11.68 -15.88
N ARG A 20 -16.90 12.00 -15.99
CA ARG A 20 -17.43 13.37 -16.05
C ARG A 20 -17.77 13.92 -14.67
N ARG A 21 -17.75 13.09 -13.64
CA ARG A 21 -18.11 13.48 -12.28
C ARG A 21 -16.92 14.21 -11.63
N ARG A 22 -17.17 15.30 -10.97
CA ARG A 22 -16.21 15.97 -10.11
C ARG A 22 -16.21 15.28 -8.76
N TYR A 23 -15.02 15.07 -8.21
CA TYR A 23 -14.84 14.55 -6.86
C TYR A 23 -14.12 15.60 -6.02
N ASP A 24 -14.46 15.69 -4.75
CA ASP A 24 -13.83 16.62 -3.81
C ASP A 24 -12.40 16.16 -3.50
N TYR A 25 -12.19 14.85 -3.44
CA TYR A 25 -10.89 14.25 -3.18
C TYR A 25 -10.59 13.13 -4.16
N VAL A 26 -9.35 13.11 -4.66
CA VAL A 26 -8.83 12.01 -5.49
C VAL A 26 -7.60 11.44 -4.80
N ILE A 27 -7.64 10.18 -4.42
CA ILE A 27 -6.57 9.45 -3.74
C ILE A 27 -5.91 8.53 -4.77
N VAL A 28 -4.62 8.71 -5.00
CA VAL A 28 -3.84 7.86 -5.91
C VAL A 28 -3.16 6.77 -5.10
N GLY A 29 -3.59 5.54 -5.32
CA GLY A 29 -3.17 4.35 -4.61
C GLY A 29 -4.11 3.93 -3.48
N GLY A 30 -4.73 2.76 -3.63
CA GLY A 30 -5.59 2.11 -2.62
C GLY A 30 -4.81 1.23 -1.66
N GLY A 31 -3.58 1.61 -1.30
CA GLY A 31 -2.78 0.93 -0.29
C GLY A 31 -3.21 1.26 1.14
N SER A 32 -2.43 0.84 2.14
CA SER A 32 -2.75 1.01 3.57
C SER A 32 -3.09 2.45 3.93
N ALA A 33 -2.27 3.41 3.49
CA ALA A 33 -2.49 4.84 3.74
C ALA A 33 -3.70 5.37 2.97
N GLY A 34 -3.80 5.03 1.67
CA GLY A 34 -4.92 5.48 0.83
C GLY A 34 -6.28 4.99 1.33
N CYS A 35 -6.36 3.75 1.78
CA CYS A 35 -7.57 3.20 2.39
C CYS A 35 -7.95 3.92 3.70
N ALA A 36 -6.96 4.22 4.55
CA ALA A 36 -7.20 4.96 5.79
C ALA A 36 -7.72 6.39 5.53
N ILE A 37 -7.08 7.10 4.58
CA ILE A 37 -7.50 8.45 4.18
C ILE A 37 -8.90 8.40 3.54
N ALA A 38 -9.14 7.44 2.64
CA ALA A 38 -10.45 7.28 1.99
C ALA A 38 -11.55 7.08 3.03
N ASN A 39 -11.33 6.21 4.00
CA ASN A 39 -12.27 5.97 5.09
C ASN A 39 -12.59 7.24 5.89
N ARG A 40 -11.56 8.02 6.22
CA ARG A 40 -11.75 9.25 7.01
C ARG A 40 -12.46 10.35 6.23
N LEU A 41 -12.07 10.57 4.99
CA LEU A 41 -12.68 11.61 4.17
C LEU A 41 -14.13 11.30 3.78
N SER A 42 -14.43 10.02 3.51
CA SER A 42 -15.79 9.58 3.15
C SER A 42 -16.73 9.43 4.35
N ALA A 43 -16.24 9.64 5.58
CA ALA A 43 -17.10 9.67 6.76
C ALA A 43 -18.05 10.88 6.75
N ASP A 44 -17.68 11.95 6.07
CA ASP A 44 -18.57 13.08 5.77
C ASP A 44 -19.41 12.75 4.52
N PRO A 45 -20.75 12.60 4.64
CA PRO A 45 -21.62 12.31 3.50
C PRO A 45 -21.64 13.40 2.42
N ALA A 46 -21.21 14.62 2.75
CA ALA A 46 -21.10 15.72 1.80
C ALA A 46 -19.85 15.62 0.93
N SER A 47 -18.88 14.82 1.31
CA SER A 47 -17.62 14.65 0.60
C SER A 47 -17.65 13.47 -0.37
N SER A 48 -17.29 13.72 -1.62
CA SER A 48 -17.10 12.68 -2.64
C SER A 48 -15.63 12.33 -2.79
N VAL A 49 -15.29 11.04 -2.63
CA VAL A 49 -13.92 10.55 -2.65
C VAL A 49 -13.75 9.51 -3.76
N LEU A 50 -12.74 9.71 -4.61
CA LEU A 50 -12.34 8.75 -5.62
C LEU A 50 -10.99 8.14 -5.24
N VAL A 51 -10.91 6.81 -5.22
CA VAL A 51 -9.63 6.09 -5.05
C VAL A 51 -9.25 5.46 -6.38
N LEU A 52 -8.05 5.77 -6.86
CA LEU A 52 -7.46 5.20 -8.06
C LEU A 52 -6.42 4.16 -7.65
N GLU A 53 -6.69 2.89 -7.91
CA GLU A 53 -5.76 1.78 -7.65
C GLU A 53 -5.30 1.13 -8.96
N ALA A 54 -3.99 0.94 -9.11
CA ALA A 54 -3.42 0.33 -10.30
C ALA A 54 -3.55 -1.19 -10.33
N GLY A 55 -3.70 -1.79 -9.16
CA GLY A 55 -3.85 -3.21 -8.99
C GLY A 55 -5.30 -3.68 -9.10
N ARG A 56 -5.51 -4.95 -8.86
CA ARG A 56 -6.84 -5.56 -8.86
C ARG A 56 -7.57 -5.31 -7.53
N SER A 57 -8.88 -5.52 -7.55
CA SER A 57 -9.64 -5.60 -6.30
C SER A 57 -9.19 -6.78 -5.46
N ASP A 58 -9.29 -6.62 -4.16
CA ASP A 58 -9.20 -7.69 -3.18
C ASP A 58 -10.52 -8.47 -3.18
N TYR A 59 -10.60 -9.47 -4.04
CA TYR A 59 -11.81 -10.30 -4.12
C TYR A 59 -11.86 -11.29 -2.96
N ILE A 60 -13.01 -11.34 -2.30
CA ILE A 60 -13.24 -12.20 -1.13
C ILE A 60 -12.98 -13.70 -1.40
N ILE A 61 -13.08 -14.10 -2.67
CA ILE A 61 -12.83 -15.47 -3.14
C ILE A 61 -11.37 -15.70 -3.58
N ASP A 62 -10.47 -14.72 -3.41
CA ASP A 62 -9.08 -14.88 -3.80
C ASP A 62 -8.29 -15.62 -2.71
N PRO A 63 -8.02 -16.92 -2.87
CA PRO A 63 -7.36 -17.71 -1.83
C PRO A 63 -5.92 -17.28 -1.61
N PHE A 64 -5.28 -16.66 -2.61
CA PHE A 64 -3.88 -16.23 -2.50
C PHE A 64 -3.70 -15.01 -1.61
N ILE A 65 -4.77 -14.25 -1.38
CA ILE A 65 -4.77 -13.11 -0.46
C ILE A 65 -5.31 -13.50 0.91
N HIS A 66 -6.37 -14.33 0.95
CA HIS A 66 -7.08 -14.58 2.21
C HIS A 66 -6.62 -15.84 2.95
N MET A 67 -5.86 -16.71 2.30
CA MET A 67 -5.37 -17.95 2.93
C MET A 67 -3.92 -17.75 3.43
N PRO A 68 -3.68 -17.78 4.76
CA PRO A 68 -2.33 -17.58 5.32
C PRO A 68 -1.27 -18.53 4.75
N ALA A 69 -1.61 -19.77 4.47
CA ALA A 69 -0.70 -20.74 3.87
C ALA A 69 -0.26 -20.36 2.43
N ALA A 70 -0.99 -19.48 1.76
CA ALA A 70 -0.67 -19.01 0.42
C ALA A 70 0.28 -17.80 0.40
N LEU A 71 0.71 -17.32 1.56
CA LEU A 71 1.57 -16.13 1.74
C LEU A 71 2.70 -15.97 0.71
N PRO A 72 3.45 -17.02 0.29
CA PRO A 72 4.54 -16.84 -0.66
C PRO A 72 4.07 -16.58 -2.10
N ILE A 73 2.81 -16.88 -2.42
CA ILE A 73 2.32 -16.89 -3.81
C ILE A 73 2.16 -15.48 -4.41
N PRO A 74 1.62 -14.48 -3.68
CA PRO A 74 1.50 -13.12 -4.18
C PRO A 74 2.87 -12.44 -4.40
N ILE A 75 3.85 -12.76 -3.57
CA ILE A 75 5.18 -12.14 -3.62
C ILE A 75 5.91 -12.57 -4.90
N GLY A 76 6.34 -11.59 -5.69
CA GLY A 76 6.96 -11.83 -7.00
C GLY A 76 5.98 -12.17 -8.12
N ASN A 77 4.70 -12.27 -7.85
CA ASN A 77 3.67 -12.48 -8.87
C ASN A 77 3.16 -11.13 -9.41
N ARG A 78 3.29 -10.89 -10.72
CA ARG A 78 2.91 -9.62 -11.37
C ARG A 78 1.44 -9.22 -11.21
N LEU A 79 0.56 -10.14 -10.86
CA LEU A 79 -0.84 -9.84 -10.59
C LEU A 79 -1.04 -9.13 -9.26
N TYR A 80 -0.11 -9.32 -8.30
CA TYR A 80 -0.21 -8.84 -6.93
C TYR A 80 0.94 -7.95 -6.49
N ASP A 81 2.05 -7.94 -7.24
CA ASP A 81 3.31 -7.34 -6.85
C ASP A 81 3.89 -6.48 -7.98
N TRP A 82 4.33 -5.27 -7.66
CA TRP A 82 5.05 -4.38 -8.56
C TRP A 82 6.43 -4.91 -8.94
N LYS A 83 7.03 -5.77 -8.11
CA LYS A 83 8.33 -6.39 -8.32
C LYS A 83 9.46 -5.37 -8.50
N TYR A 84 9.54 -4.41 -7.60
CA TYR A 84 10.62 -3.45 -7.62
C TYR A 84 11.96 -4.11 -7.26
N GLU A 85 13.01 -3.60 -7.85
CA GLU A 85 14.39 -3.95 -7.51
C GLU A 85 15.18 -2.64 -7.28
N THR A 86 16.17 -2.69 -6.38
CA THR A 86 17.11 -1.57 -6.23
C THR A 86 18.02 -1.47 -7.45
N ASP A 87 18.68 -0.33 -7.61
CA ASP A 87 19.90 -0.26 -8.38
C ASP A 87 20.96 -1.16 -7.75
N PRO A 88 22.02 -1.53 -8.51
CA PRO A 88 23.11 -2.31 -7.95
C PRO A 88 23.74 -1.62 -6.74
N GLU A 89 23.77 -2.31 -5.59
CA GLU A 89 24.31 -1.78 -4.34
C GLU A 89 25.82 -1.96 -4.26
N PRO A 90 26.64 -0.89 -4.33
CA PRO A 90 28.10 -1.00 -4.37
C PRO A 90 28.69 -1.76 -3.18
N TYR A 91 28.14 -1.53 -1.98
CA TYR A 91 28.58 -2.16 -0.73
C TYR A 91 28.06 -3.58 -0.53
N MET A 92 27.28 -4.10 -1.48
CA MET A 92 26.74 -5.44 -1.49
C MET A 92 27.20 -6.22 -2.72
N ASN A 93 28.43 -5.99 -3.19
CA ASN A 93 29.01 -6.63 -4.37
C ASN A 93 28.16 -6.43 -5.64
N GLY A 94 27.57 -5.28 -5.82
CA GLY A 94 26.71 -4.98 -6.98
C GLY A 94 25.37 -5.72 -6.98
N ARG A 95 24.97 -6.34 -5.87
CA ARG A 95 23.69 -7.05 -5.77
C ARG A 95 22.53 -6.10 -5.86
N LYS A 96 21.50 -6.48 -6.61
CA LYS A 96 20.18 -5.87 -6.56
C LYS A 96 19.34 -6.54 -5.49
N VAL A 97 18.58 -5.76 -4.77
CA VAL A 97 17.66 -6.24 -3.73
C VAL A 97 16.24 -6.14 -4.26
N PHE A 98 15.53 -7.26 -4.23
CA PHE A 98 14.12 -7.33 -4.58
C PHE A 98 13.26 -6.72 -3.47
N HIS A 99 12.33 -5.85 -3.86
CA HIS A 99 11.37 -5.22 -2.96
C HIS A 99 9.95 -5.51 -3.42
N ALA A 100 9.30 -6.43 -2.75
CA ALA A 100 7.87 -6.66 -2.95
C ALA A 100 7.07 -5.42 -2.55
N ARG A 101 6.12 -5.02 -3.39
CA ARG A 101 5.13 -3.98 -3.10
C ARG A 101 3.80 -4.39 -3.71
N GLY A 102 2.76 -4.43 -2.89
CA GLY A 102 1.44 -4.84 -3.32
C GLY A 102 0.89 -3.98 -4.46
N LYS A 103 0.38 -4.66 -5.50
CA LYS A 103 -0.34 -4.10 -6.64
C LYS A 103 -1.78 -4.61 -6.59
N ILE A 104 -2.50 -4.20 -5.59
CA ILE A 104 -3.85 -4.67 -5.24
C ILE A 104 -4.48 -3.66 -4.29
N LEU A 105 -5.79 -3.64 -4.19
CA LEU A 105 -6.50 -2.90 -3.14
C LEU A 105 -6.03 -3.37 -1.75
N GLY A 106 -5.70 -2.44 -0.86
CA GLY A 106 -4.99 -2.70 0.39
C GLY A 106 -3.47 -2.63 0.25
N GLY A 107 -2.93 -2.66 -0.98
CA GLY A 107 -1.49 -2.51 -1.26
C GLY A 107 -0.64 -3.58 -0.58
N SER A 108 0.48 -3.17 0.00
CA SER A 108 1.42 -4.11 0.65
C SER A 108 0.84 -4.74 1.92
N SER A 109 -0.22 -4.18 2.53
CA SER A 109 -0.90 -4.86 3.65
C SER A 109 -1.66 -6.12 3.20
N SER A 110 -2.05 -6.21 1.92
CA SER A 110 -2.70 -7.40 1.36
C SER A 110 -1.74 -8.54 1.00
N ILE A 111 -0.43 -8.26 0.93
CA ILE A 111 0.61 -9.25 0.61
C ILE A 111 1.75 -9.30 1.64
N ASN A 112 1.54 -8.75 2.83
CA ASN A 112 2.56 -8.71 3.88
C ASN A 112 2.83 -10.11 4.47
N GLY A 113 3.93 -10.21 5.24
CA GLY A 113 4.33 -11.47 5.88
C GLY A 113 3.49 -11.89 7.09
N MET A 114 2.44 -11.17 7.46
CA MET A 114 1.57 -11.42 8.61
C MET A 114 2.34 -11.59 9.92
N ILE A 115 3.51 -10.98 10.04
CA ILE A 115 4.33 -11.01 11.24
C ILE A 115 3.89 -9.86 12.15
N PHE A 116 3.45 -10.20 13.34
CA PHE A 116 3.18 -9.23 14.40
C PHE A 116 4.27 -9.35 15.47
N GLN A 117 5.11 -8.32 15.56
CA GLN A 117 6.18 -8.23 16.54
C GLN A 117 6.34 -6.78 16.98
N ARG A 118 6.41 -6.57 18.28
CA ARG A 118 6.75 -5.26 18.84
C ARG A 118 8.26 -5.05 18.76
N GLY A 119 8.67 -3.78 18.68
CA GLY A 119 10.08 -3.41 18.74
C GLY A 119 10.70 -3.72 20.11
N ASN A 120 12.04 -3.69 20.17
CA ASN A 120 12.76 -3.86 21.42
C ASN A 120 12.47 -2.67 22.35
N PRO A 121 12.03 -2.89 23.61
CA PRO A 121 11.78 -1.81 24.56
C PRO A 121 12.95 -0.83 24.70
N MET A 122 14.19 -1.31 24.71
CA MET A 122 15.37 -0.47 24.85
C MET A 122 15.57 0.52 23.69
N ASP A 123 15.04 0.24 22.50
CA ASP A 123 15.10 1.18 21.38
C ASP A 123 14.16 2.36 21.60
N PHE A 124 12.98 2.11 22.13
CA PHE A 124 12.03 3.15 22.51
C PHE A 124 12.54 4.00 23.67
N GLU A 125 13.16 3.38 24.70
CA GLU A 125 13.77 4.11 25.81
C GLU A 125 14.91 5.03 25.33
N ARG A 126 15.69 4.59 24.35
CA ARG A 126 16.73 5.44 23.74
C ARG A 126 16.11 6.62 22.99
N TRP A 127 15.01 6.42 22.27
CA TRP A 127 14.30 7.53 21.63
C TRP A 127 13.73 8.50 22.64
N ALA A 128 13.10 8.00 23.70
CA ALA A 128 12.53 8.83 24.75
C ALA A 128 13.58 9.68 25.50
N ALA A 129 14.85 9.27 25.50
CA ALA A 129 15.94 10.03 26.09
C ALA A 129 16.35 11.27 25.28
N GLU A 130 15.95 11.35 23.99
CA GLU A 130 16.23 12.50 23.15
C GLU A 130 15.34 13.71 23.51
N PRO A 131 15.84 14.95 23.39
CA PRO A 131 15.07 16.13 23.70
C PRO A 131 13.76 16.21 22.88
N GLY A 132 12.64 16.33 23.58
CA GLY A 132 11.31 16.42 22.97
C GLY A 132 10.66 15.08 22.60
N MET A 133 11.31 13.95 22.91
CA MET A 133 10.82 12.61 22.53
C MET A 133 10.30 11.80 23.72
N LYS A 134 10.07 12.42 24.86
CA LYS A 134 9.70 11.73 26.13
C LYS A 134 8.48 10.80 26.02
N GLU A 135 7.53 11.12 25.12
CA GLU A 135 6.30 10.34 24.93
C GLU A 135 6.50 9.13 23.98
N TRP A 136 7.74 8.89 23.54
CA TRP A 136 8.09 7.78 22.66
C TRP A 136 8.72 6.60 23.39
N ASP A 137 8.52 6.51 24.70
CA ASP A 137 8.93 5.35 25.46
C ASP A 137 8.09 4.11 25.12
N TYR A 138 8.54 2.95 25.60
CA TYR A 138 7.88 1.68 25.27
C TYR A 138 6.46 1.55 25.81
N LEU A 139 6.10 2.31 26.85
CA LEU A 139 4.81 2.20 27.53
C LEU A 139 3.75 3.16 26.97
N HIS A 140 4.16 4.21 26.24
CA HIS A 140 3.29 5.12 25.52
C HIS A 140 3.18 4.70 24.05
#